data_45dc3aba7471f0310750d2beb2be1331
#
_entry.id   45dc3aba7471f0310750d2beb2be1331
#
_cell.length_a   1.000
_cell.length_b   1.000
_cell.length_c   1.000
_cell.angle_alpha   90.00
_cell.angle_beta   90.00
_cell.angle_gamma   90.00
#
_symmetry.space_group_name_H-M   'P 1'
#
loop_
_entity.id
_entity.type
_entity.pdbx_description
1 polymer ?
#
loop_
_entity_poly.entity_id
_entity_poly.type
_entity_poly.pdbx_seq_one_letter_code
_entity_poly.pdbx_strand_id
1 'polypeptide(L)'
;MVFVLDNYDSFTYNLVQYIGELAPGEEIVVKRNDELTPDEVIALHPDRILLSPGPCTPQDAGILIPLLQRLAELPKKQQIPTLGVCLGHQAIGAAFGGDVVRAPNLMHGKVSQVEHNKKGVFAGIPQPMTCTRYHSLIVREDTLPDVLEVTARVAADGTAADPGTIMALRHKTLPIEGVQFHPESVLTDHGKQLIANFLKQK
;
A
#
# COMPACT_ATOMS: atom_id res chain seq x y z
N MET A 1 7.06 3.50 17.09
CA MET A 1 6.00 4.41 16.58
C MET A 1 5.65 4.04 15.14
N VAL A 2 4.37 3.97 14.80
CA VAL A 2 3.89 3.85 13.42
C VAL A 2 3.36 5.21 12.95
N PHE A 3 3.92 5.73 11.87
CA PHE A 3 3.42 6.94 11.22
C PHE A 3 2.39 6.56 10.15
N VAL A 4 1.24 7.21 10.14
CA VAL A 4 0.18 7.02 9.15
C VAL A 4 0.00 8.34 8.39
N LEU A 5 0.29 8.32 7.08
CA LEU A 5 -0.02 9.45 6.19
C LEU A 5 -1.46 9.31 5.71
N ASP A 6 -2.33 10.21 6.18
CA ASP A 6 -3.74 10.23 5.82
C ASP A 6 -3.95 11.06 4.54
N ASN A 7 -4.36 10.40 3.48
CA ASN A 7 -4.68 11.01 2.19
C ASN A 7 -6.16 11.47 2.11
N TYR A 8 -6.74 11.94 3.21
CA TYR A 8 -8.13 12.39 3.29
C TYR A 8 -9.13 11.29 2.97
N ASP A 9 -8.86 10.08 3.47
CA ASP A 9 -9.70 8.91 3.23
C ASP A 9 -10.47 8.47 4.47
N SER A 10 -11.75 8.13 4.29
CA SER A 10 -12.62 7.68 5.39
C SER A 10 -12.21 6.32 5.98
N PHE A 11 -11.47 5.50 5.21
CA PHE A 11 -11.00 4.19 5.66
C PHE A 11 -9.65 4.23 6.38
N THR A 12 -8.95 5.37 6.41
CA THR A 12 -7.66 5.53 7.12
C THR A 12 -7.77 5.05 8.56
N TYR A 13 -8.82 5.44 9.26
CA TYR A 13 -9.00 5.09 10.68
C TYR A 13 -9.33 3.61 10.93
N ASN A 14 -9.82 2.87 9.94
CA ASN A 14 -9.94 1.42 10.04
C ASN A 14 -8.54 0.76 10.04
N LEU A 15 -7.60 1.28 9.24
CA LEU A 15 -6.20 0.84 9.29
C LEU A 15 -5.54 1.20 10.62
N VAL A 16 -5.77 2.41 11.13
CA VAL A 16 -5.30 2.85 12.46
C VAL A 16 -5.83 1.93 13.56
N GLN A 17 -7.12 1.58 13.51
CA GLN A 17 -7.71 0.63 14.46
C GLN A 17 -7.03 -0.74 14.37
N TYR A 18 -6.79 -1.28 13.18
CA TYR A 18 -6.07 -2.56 13.02
C TYR A 18 -4.67 -2.50 13.63
N ILE A 19 -3.93 -1.41 13.41
CA ILE A 19 -2.61 -1.22 14.02
C ILE A 19 -2.72 -1.22 15.56
N GLY A 20 -3.66 -0.46 16.13
CA GLY A 20 -3.86 -0.39 17.57
C GLY A 20 -4.26 -1.73 18.21
N GLU A 21 -5.07 -2.54 17.52
CA GLU A 21 -5.45 -3.88 17.98
C GLU A 21 -4.30 -4.89 17.89
N LEU A 22 -3.47 -4.81 16.85
CA LEU A 22 -2.39 -5.76 16.54
C LEU A 22 -1.09 -5.43 17.28
N ALA A 23 -0.87 -4.17 17.63
CA ALA A 23 0.29 -3.68 18.35
C ALA A 23 -0.13 -2.79 19.54
N PRO A 24 -0.78 -3.36 20.56
CA PRO A 24 -1.24 -2.58 21.70
C PRO A 24 -0.05 -1.94 22.43
N GLY A 25 -0.13 -0.63 22.65
CA GLY A 25 0.95 0.17 23.24
C GLY A 25 1.94 0.77 22.22
N GLU A 26 1.84 0.43 20.95
CA GLU A 26 2.59 1.13 19.89
C GLU A 26 2.03 2.56 19.73
N GLU A 27 2.92 3.54 19.72
CA GLU A 27 2.54 4.92 19.41
C GLU A 27 2.14 5.03 17.94
N ILE A 28 0.97 5.62 17.65
CA ILE A 28 0.47 5.83 16.30
C ILE A 28 0.31 7.33 16.09
N VAL A 29 1.04 7.87 15.12
CA VAL A 29 0.96 9.29 14.72
C VAL A 29 0.26 9.36 13.37
N VAL A 30 -0.90 10.01 13.31
CA VAL A 30 -1.66 10.23 12.08
C VAL A 30 -1.51 11.68 11.67
N LYS A 31 -1.06 11.93 10.44
CA LYS A 31 -0.95 13.26 9.84
C LYS A 31 -1.47 13.24 8.42
N ARG A 32 -2.15 14.32 8.03
CA ARG A 32 -2.60 14.52 6.66
C ARG A 32 -1.43 14.78 5.72
N ASN A 33 -1.64 14.51 4.46
CA ASN A 33 -0.59 14.57 3.43
C ASN A 33 -0.12 16.00 3.08
N ASP A 34 -0.68 17.01 3.72
CA ASP A 34 -0.34 18.43 3.58
C ASP A 34 0.06 19.11 4.92
N GLU A 35 0.15 18.33 6.02
CA GLU A 35 0.50 18.87 7.35
C GLU A 35 2.01 18.93 7.62
N LEU A 36 2.79 18.07 6.98
CA LEU A 36 4.24 17.96 7.20
C LEU A 36 4.98 17.86 5.85
N THR A 37 6.25 18.22 5.87
CA THR A 37 7.18 17.91 4.78
C THR A 37 7.74 16.48 4.91
N PRO A 38 8.30 15.89 3.83
CA PRO A 38 8.97 14.59 3.92
C PRO A 38 10.08 14.52 4.98
N ASP A 39 10.89 15.57 5.10
CA ASP A 39 11.99 15.61 6.07
C ASP A 39 11.46 15.71 7.52
N GLU A 40 10.36 16.41 7.76
CA GLU A 40 9.72 16.44 9.08
C GLU A 40 9.15 15.06 9.45
N VAL A 41 8.55 14.32 8.50
CA VAL A 41 8.11 12.94 8.76
C VAL A 41 9.29 12.04 9.15
N ILE A 42 10.41 12.14 8.43
CA ILE A 42 11.62 11.36 8.73
C ILE A 42 12.22 11.76 10.08
N ALA A 43 12.18 13.06 10.43
CA ALA A 43 12.68 13.58 11.70
C ALA A 43 11.88 13.09 12.93
N LEU A 44 10.66 12.60 12.74
CA LEU A 44 9.89 11.91 13.78
C LEU A 44 10.47 10.52 14.13
N HIS A 45 11.41 10.01 13.34
CA HIS A 45 12.00 8.68 13.49
C HIS A 45 10.98 7.54 13.61
N PRO A 46 10.01 7.42 12.69
CA PRO A 46 9.05 6.33 12.75
C PRO A 46 9.73 4.98 12.50
N ASP A 47 9.30 3.95 13.23
CA ASP A 47 9.73 2.58 12.98
C ASP A 47 9.11 2.01 11.71
N ARG A 48 7.93 2.53 11.32
CA ARG A 48 7.15 2.13 10.13
C ARG A 48 6.30 3.27 9.63
N ILE A 49 6.03 3.27 8.32
CA ILE A 49 5.14 4.24 7.67
C ILE A 49 4.03 3.48 6.94
N LEU A 50 2.78 3.87 7.18
CA LEU A 50 1.62 3.44 6.41
C LEU A 50 1.09 4.62 5.60
N LEU A 51 0.97 4.41 4.29
CA LEU A 51 0.40 5.39 3.35
C LEU A 51 -1.04 4.95 3.05
N SER A 52 -2.01 5.75 3.46
CA SER A 52 -3.43 5.39 3.38
C SER A 52 -3.99 5.37 1.97
N PRO A 53 -5.18 4.79 1.77
CA PRO A 53 -6.02 5.11 0.62
C PRO A 53 -6.27 6.61 0.51
N GLY A 54 -6.85 7.04 -0.61
CA GLY A 54 -7.24 8.44 -0.82
C GLY A 54 -7.94 8.66 -2.15
N PRO A 55 -8.54 9.83 -2.32
CA PRO A 55 -9.16 10.26 -3.58
C PRO A 55 -8.12 10.73 -4.61
N CYS A 56 -8.58 11.01 -5.83
CA CYS A 56 -7.82 11.61 -6.92
C CYS A 56 -6.64 10.75 -7.41
N THR A 57 -5.51 11.37 -7.73
CA THR A 57 -4.30 10.70 -8.23
C THR A 57 -3.16 10.83 -7.22
N PRO A 58 -2.13 9.97 -7.31
CA PRO A 58 -0.95 10.12 -6.45
C PRO A 58 -0.27 11.48 -6.55
N GLN A 59 -0.34 12.13 -7.72
CA GLN A 59 0.25 13.44 -7.97
C GLN A 59 -0.49 14.56 -7.21
N ASP A 60 -1.77 14.36 -6.92
CA ASP A 60 -2.61 15.33 -6.20
C ASP A 60 -2.58 15.12 -4.67
N ALA A 61 -1.83 14.14 -4.19
CA ALA A 61 -1.83 13.70 -2.79
C ALA A 61 -0.68 14.32 -1.95
N GLY A 62 -0.49 15.61 -2.05
CA GLY A 62 0.47 16.35 -1.21
C GLY A 62 1.87 15.77 -1.23
N ILE A 63 2.38 15.41 -0.04
CA ILE A 63 3.75 14.86 0.10
C ILE A 63 3.89 13.39 -0.27
N LEU A 64 2.85 12.69 -0.70
CA LEU A 64 2.84 11.24 -0.85
C LEU A 64 3.98 10.71 -1.75
N ILE A 65 4.11 11.23 -2.97
CA ILE A 65 5.23 10.88 -3.88
C ILE A 65 6.57 11.44 -3.38
N PRO A 66 6.69 12.74 -3.01
CA PRO A 66 7.94 13.26 -2.44
C PRO A 66 8.46 12.49 -1.23
N LEU A 67 7.57 12.02 -0.34
CA LEU A 67 7.96 11.21 0.80
C LEU A 67 8.59 9.88 0.37
N LEU A 68 7.96 9.16 -0.56
CA LEU A 68 8.50 7.91 -1.10
C LEU A 68 9.88 8.09 -1.76
N GLN A 69 10.05 9.16 -2.53
CA GLN A 69 11.33 9.50 -3.15
C GLN A 69 12.40 9.81 -2.09
N ARG A 70 12.04 10.58 -1.07
CA ARG A 70 12.95 10.92 0.02
C ARG A 70 13.33 9.69 0.87
N LEU A 71 12.39 8.78 1.14
CA LEU A 71 12.65 7.49 1.81
C LEU A 71 13.63 6.62 1.02
N ALA A 72 13.54 6.64 -0.32
CA ALA A 72 14.43 5.88 -1.18
C ALA A 72 15.89 6.35 -1.14
N GLU A 73 16.13 7.62 -0.80
CA GLU A 73 17.47 8.22 -0.66
C GLU A 73 18.13 7.91 0.68
N LEU A 74 17.39 7.39 1.66
CA LEU A 74 17.92 7.11 2.98
C LEU A 74 19.00 6.01 2.94
N PRO A 75 20.09 6.16 3.71
CA PRO A 75 21.07 5.11 3.87
C PRO A 75 20.44 3.81 4.37
N LYS A 76 20.96 2.67 3.96
CA LYS A 76 20.39 1.34 4.28
C LYS A 76 20.03 1.14 5.76
N LYS A 77 20.82 1.71 6.68
CA LYS A 77 20.58 1.61 8.13
C LYS A 77 19.44 2.50 8.64
N GLN A 78 18.97 3.41 7.81
CA GLN A 78 17.89 4.38 8.14
C GLN A 78 16.63 4.14 7.30
N GLN A 79 16.62 3.10 6.49
CA GLN A 79 15.44 2.75 5.70
C GLN A 79 14.27 2.35 6.61
N ILE A 80 13.10 2.86 6.29
CA ILE A 80 11.89 2.70 7.11
C ILE A 80 10.91 1.81 6.36
N PRO A 81 10.49 0.67 6.94
CA PRO A 81 9.45 -0.16 6.36
C PRO A 81 8.18 0.64 6.05
N THR A 82 7.75 0.58 4.80
CA THR A 82 6.63 1.40 4.31
C THR A 82 5.63 0.53 3.58
N LEU A 83 4.36 0.63 3.96
CA LEU A 83 3.23 -0.03 3.29
C LEU A 83 2.29 1.01 2.68
N GLY A 84 2.06 0.94 1.38
CA GLY A 84 1.05 1.73 0.67
C GLY A 84 -0.24 0.95 0.43
N VAL A 85 -1.39 1.55 0.74
CA VAL A 85 -2.72 0.98 0.50
C VAL A 85 -3.45 1.80 -0.54
N CYS A 86 -3.97 1.16 -1.59
CA CYS A 86 -4.74 1.74 -2.70
C CYS A 86 -4.01 2.93 -3.35
N LEU A 87 -4.33 4.18 -3.00
CA LEU A 87 -3.61 5.37 -3.47
C LEU A 87 -2.11 5.31 -3.08
N GLY A 88 -1.79 4.84 -1.85
CA GLY A 88 -0.41 4.64 -1.41
C GLY A 88 0.35 3.63 -2.26
N HIS A 89 -0.30 2.55 -2.72
CA HIS A 89 0.27 1.58 -3.67
C HIS A 89 0.51 2.23 -5.04
N GLN A 90 -0.45 2.99 -5.55
CA GLN A 90 -0.30 3.71 -6.82
C GLN A 90 0.84 4.73 -6.76
N ALA A 91 0.99 5.39 -5.62
CA ALA A 91 2.09 6.33 -5.39
C ALA A 91 3.46 5.62 -5.41
N ILE A 92 3.56 4.39 -4.91
CA ILE A 92 4.79 3.59 -5.04
C ILE A 92 5.10 3.37 -6.53
N GLY A 93 4.13 2.95 -7.34
CA GLY A 93 4.33 2.82 -8.79
C GLY A 93 4.85 4.12 -9.41
N ALA A 94 4.19 5.24 -9.13
CA ALA A 94 4.51 6.55 -9.69
C ALA A 94 5.85 7.11 -9.19
N ALA A 95 6.17 6.96 -7.90
CA ALA A 95 7.39 7.50 -7.30
C ALA A 95 8.67 6.92 -7.92
N PHE A 96 8.60 5.66 -8.37
CA PHE A 96 9.71 4.97 -9.02
C PHE A 96 9.65 5.00 -10.56
N GLY A 97 8.71 5.73 -11.16
CA GLY A 97 8.66 6.02 -12.60
C GLY A 97 7.68 5.20 -13.42
N GLY A 98 6.80 4.42 -12.77
CA GLY A 98 5.68 3.74 -13.44
C GLY A 98 4.49 4.66 -13.68
N ASP A 99 3.68 4.36 -14.69
CA ASP A 99 2.45 5.09 -14.97
C ASP A 99 1.27 4.57 -14.13
N VAL A 100 0.46 5.51 -13.66
CA VAL A 100 -0.85 5.23 -13.05
C VAL A 100 -1.92 5.66 -14.04
N VAL A 101 -2.75 4.71 -14.44
CA VAL A 101 -3.74 4.89 -15.51
C VAL A 101 -5.14 4.45 -15.06
N ARG A 102 -6.16 4.83 -15.82
CA ARG A 102 -7.52 4.36 -15.57
C ARG A 102 -7.61 2.85 -15.73
N ALA A 103 -8.24 2.20 -14.76
CA ALA A 103 -8.55 0.78 -14.84
C ALA A 103 -9.54 0.51 -15.98
N PRO A 104 -9.43 -0.62 -16.68
CA PRO A 104 -10.42 -1.02 -17.70
C PRO A 104 -11.84 -1.11 -17.13
N ASN A 105 -11.95 -1.50 -15.86
CA ASN A 105 -13.22 -1.64 -15.15
C ASN A 105 -13.18 -0.84 -13.85
N LEU A 106 -14.25 -0.08 -13.58
CA LEU A 106 -14.43 0.60 -12.29
C LEU A 106 -14.71 -0.43 -11.21
N MET A 107 -13.88 -0.42 -10.16
CA MET A 107 -14.07 -1.24 -8.97
C MET A 107 -14.57 -0.38 -7.81
N HIS A 108 -15.77 -0.64 -7.35
CA HIS A 108 -16.37 0.06 -6.21
C HIS A 108 -17.11 -0.93 -5.33
N GLY A 109 -16.48 -1.33 -4.22
CA GLY A 109 -17.01 -2.33 -3.29
C GLY A 109 -17.11 -3.74 -3.87
N LYS A 110 -16.41 -4.02 -4.95
CA LYS A 110 -16.36 -5.35 -5.57
C LYS A 110 -15.25 -6.19 -4.98
N VAL A 111 -15.45 -7.48 -4.89
CA VAL A 111 -14.41 -8.43 -4.49
C VAL A 111 -13.79 -9.10 -5.70
N SER A 112 -12.52 -9.48 -5.58
CA SER A 112 -11.80 -10.31 -6.56
C SER A 112 -10.95 -11.34 -5.83
N GLN A 113 -10.72 -12.48 -6.46
CA GLN A 113 -9.71 -13.43 -6.02
C GLN A 113 -8.33 -12.90 -6.42
N VAL A 114 -7.40 -12.90 -5.49
CA VAL A 114 -6.04 -12.40 -5.67
C VAL A 114 -5.04 -13.51 -5.38
N GLU A 115 -4.17 -13.77 -6.34
CA GLU A 115 -3.01 -14.64 -6.20
C GLU A 115 -1.78 -13.82 -5.83
N HIS A 116 -0.91 -14.37 -4.98
CA HIS A 116 0.27 -13.65 -4.47
C HIS A 116 1.47 -14.59 -4.28
N ASN A 117 2.66 -14.01 -4.09
CA ASN A 117 3.93 -14.73 -4.00
C ASN A 117 4.22 -15.35 -2.60
N LYS A 118 3.31 -15.22 -1.62
CA LYS A 118 3.47 -15.69 -0.22
C LYS A 118 4.64 -15.08 0.56
N LYS A 119 5.17 -13.93 0.13
CA LYS A 119 6.29 -13.25 0.77
C LYS A 119 5.89 -11.86 1.29
N GLY A 120 6.74 -11.25 2.13
CA GLY A 120 6.52 -9.93 2.68
C GLY A 120 5.19 -9.88 3.45
N VAL A 121 4.34 -8.92 3.12
CA VAL A 121 3.02 -8.77 3.77
C VAL A 121 2.10 -9.97 3.54
N PHE A 122 2.37 -10.82 2.55
CA PHE A 122 1.59 -12.03 2.25
C PHE A 122 2.10 -13.30 2.95
N ALA A 123 3.11 -13.21 3.81
CA ALA A 123 3.67 -14.38 4.49
C ALA A 123 2.60 -15.14 5.31
N GLY A 124 2.45 -16.45 5.05
CA GLY A 124 1.49 -17.31 5.75
C GLY A 124 0.01 -17.07 5.41
N ILE A 125 -0.29 -16.22 4.42
CA ILE A 125 -1.66 -16.02 3.92
C ILE A 125 -1.98 -17.09 2.87
N PRO A 126 -3.14 -17.77 2.95
CA PRO A 126 -3.61 -18.67 1.90
C PRO A 126 -3.86 -17.92 0.59
N GLN A 127 -3.76 -18.65 -0.55
CA GLN A 127 -4.12 -18.10 -1.85
C GLN A 127 -4.95 -19.12 -2.66
N PRO A 128 -5.84 -18.61 -3.54
CA PRO A 128 -6.17 -17.20 -3.68
C PRO A 128 -6.84 -16.65 -2.43
N MET A 129 -6.79 -15.32 -2.22
CA MET A 129 -7.50 -14.64 -1.15
C MET A 129 -8.54 -13.67 -1.74
N THR A 130 -9.68 -13.52 -1.06
CA THR A 130 -10.71 -12.54 -1.44
C THR A 130 -10.26 -11.15 -1.02
N CYS A 131 -10.26 -10.20 -1.95
CA CYS A 131 -9.89 -8.81 -1.70
C CYS A 131 -10.94 -7.83 -2.17
N THR A 132 -11.27 -6.85 -1.33
CA THR A 132 -12.18 -5.75 -1.68
C THR A 132 -11.43 -4.66 -2.45
N ARG A 133 -12.04 -4.18 -3.51
CA ARG A 133 -11.48 -3.18 -4.42
C ARG A 133 -12.37 -1.95 -4.51
N TYR A 134 -11.78 -0.74 -4.34
CA TYR A 134 -12.42 0.56 -4.45
C TYR A 134 -11.56 1.50 -5.29
N HIS A 135 -11.21 1.12 -6.53
CA HIS A 135 -10.31 1.94 -7.33
C HIS A 135 -10.76 2.09 -8.79
N SER A 136 -10.48 3.25 -9.34
CA SER A 136 -10.63 3.56 -10.77
C SER A 136 -9.28 3.69 -11.49
N LEU A 137 -8.18 3.65 -10.74
CA LEU A 137 -6.81 3.72 -11.25
C LEU A 137 -6.04 2.46 -10.89
N ILE A 138 -5.06 2.13 -11.71
CA ILE A 138 -4.14 1.01 -11.53
C ILE A 138 -2.72 1.42 -11.96
N VAL A 139 -1.71 0.76 -11.41
CA VAL A 139 -0.34 0.83 -11.93
C VAL A 139 -0.27 0.02 -13.22
N ARG A 140 0.24 0.64 -14.29
CA ARG A 140 0.36 0.02 -15.60
C ARG A 140 1.58 -0.91 -15.67
N GLU A 141 1.39 -2.11 -16.19
CA GLU A 141 2.42 -3.14 -16.18
C GLU A 141 3.57 -2.87 -17.15
N ASP A 142 3.26 -2.44 -18.37
CA ASP A 142 4.25 -2.21 -19.44
C ASP A 142 5.19 -1.02 -19.18
N THR A 143 4.88 -0.19 -18.19
CA THR A 143 5.74 0.90 -17.73
C THR A 143 6.29 0.66 -16.32
N LEU A 144 6.08 -0.53 -15.75
CA LEU A 144 6.58 -0.83 -14.42
C LEU A 144 8.11 -0.82 -14.40
N PRO A 145 8.76 0.01 -13.58
CA PRO A 145 10.22 0.09 -13.56
C PRO A 145 10.85 -1.18 -12.97
N ASP A 146 12.05 -1.51 -13.45
CA ASP A 146 12.79 -2.72 -13.04
C ASP A 146 13.09 -2.83 -11.53
N VAL A 147 13.05 -1.73 -10.81
CA VAL A 147 13.27 -1.70 -9.35
C VAL A 147 12.08 -2.23 -8.56
N LEU A 148 10.90 -2.33 -9.19
CA LEU A 148 9.69 -2.89 -8.60
C LEU A 148 9.45 -4.32 -9.10
N GLU A 149 8.84 -5.14 -8.24
CA GLU A 149 8.32 -6.45 -8.60
C GLU A 149 6.84 -6.56 -8.26
N VAL A 150 6.09 -7.22 -9.12
CA VAL A 150 4.68 -7.54 -8.86
C VAL A 150 4.62 -8.72 -7.91
N THR A 151 3.94 -8.53 -6.78
CA THR A 151 3.82 -9.55 -5.72
C THR A 151 2.44 -10.17 -5.63
N ALA A 152 1.41 -9.53 -6.22
CA ALA A 152 0.07 -10.09 -6.32
C ALA A 152 -0.67 -9.58 -7.56
N ARG A 153 -1.61 -10.39 -8.06
CA ARG A 153 -2.46 -10.11 -9.22
C ARG A 153 -3.88 -10.61 -9.00
N VAL A 154 -4.83 -10.02 -9.71
CA VAL A 154 -6.17 -10.61 -9.86
C VAL A 154 -6.04 -11.99 -10.51
N ALA A 155 -6.64 -12.99 -9.88
CA ALA A 155 -6.58 -14.38 -10.36
C ALA A 155 -7.26 -14.54 -11.73
N ALA A 156 -6.72 -15.44 -12.55
CA ALA A 156 -7.28 -15.79 -13.85
C ALA A 156 -8.24 -16.98 -13.74
N ASP A 157 -9.20 -16.91 -12.82
CA ASP A 157 -10.16 -17.98 -12.51
C ASP A 157 -11.41 -17.99 -13.41
N GLY A 158 -11.47 -17.10 -14.39
CA GLY A 158 -12.59 -16.95 -15.31
C GLY A 158 -13.78 -16.14 -14.76
N THR A 159 -13.73 -15.65 -13.53
CA THR A 159 -14.78 -14.86 -12.89
C THR A 159 -14.49 -13.37 -12.85
N ALA A 160 -13.21 -13.00 -12.84
CA ALA A 160 -12.78 -11.61 -12.78
C ALA A 160 -12.91 -10.89 -14.12
N ALA A 161 -13.37 -9.64 -14.09
CA ALA A 161 -13.50 -8.79 -15.27
C ALA A 161 -12.16 -8.31 -15.84
N ASP A 162 -11.09 -8.37 -15.04
CA ASP A 162 -9.77 -7.84 -15.35
C ASP A 162 -8.65 -8.74 -14.77
N PRO A 163 -8.59 -10.03 -15.19
CA PRO A 163 -7.58 -10.96 -14.69
C PRO A 163 -6.17 -10.45 -14.99
N GLY A 164 -5.23 -10.74 -14.10
CA GLY A 164 -3.84 -10.32 -14.22
C GLY A 164 -3.54 -8.89 -13.76
N THR A 165 -4.55 -8.06 -13.48
CA THR A 165 -4.33 -6.71 -12.94
C THR A 165 -3.45 -6.74 -11.70
N ILE A 166 -2.46 -5.84 -11.65
CA ILE A 166 -1.54 -5.73 -10.51
C ILE A 166 -2.31 -5.37 -9.24
N MET A 167 -2.17 -6.20 -8.22
CA MET A 167 -2.80 -6.02 -6.91
C MET A 167 -1.80 -5.77 -5.78
N ALA A 168 -0.52 -6.01 -6.01
CA ALA A 168 0.53 -5.60 -5.07
C ALA A 168 1.88 -5.46 -5.77
N LEU A 169 2.69 -4.57 -5.22
CA LEU A 169 4.06 -4.27 -5.64
C LEU A 169 4.98 -4.30 -4.44
N ARG A 170 6.25 -4.60 -4.70
CA ARG A 170 7.33 -4.44 -3.73
C ARG A 170 8.57 -3.88 -4.41
N HIS A 171 9.29 -2.98 -3.74
CA HIS A 171 10.61 -2.59 -4.19
C HIS A 171 11.62 -3.71 -3.92
N LYS A 172 12.48 -4.02 -4.89
CA LYS A 172 13.41 -5.18 -4.84
C LYS A 172 14.47 -5.07 -3.74
N THR A 173 14.84 -3.87 -3.33
CA THR A 173 15.93 -3.62 -2.38
C THR A 173 15.55 -2.75 -1.18
N LEU A 174 14.51 -1.91 -1.30
CA LEU A 174 14.00 -1.08 -0.22
C LEU A 174 12.84 -1.78 0.51
N PRO A 175 12.63 -1.54 1.80
CA PRO A 175 11.52 -2.13 2.55
C PRO A 175 10.20 -1.39 2.26
N ILE A 176 9.85 -1.27 0.98
CA ILE A 176 8.65 -0.57 0.50
C ILE A 176 7.77 -1.55 -0.25
N GLU A 177 6.55 -1.76 0.24
CA GLU A 177 5.53 -2.62 -0.35
C GLU A 177 4.21 -1.86 -0.51
N GLY A 178 3.34 -2.30 -1.42
CA GLY A 178 2.02 -1.72 -1.58
C GLY A 178 0.99 -2.72 -2.07
N VAL A 179 -0.26 -2.55 -1.62
CA VAL A 179 -1.41 -3.34 -2.04
C VAL A 179 -2.49 -2.43 -2.63
N GLN A 180 -3.05 -2.80 -3.80
CA GLN A 180 -4.08 -2.02 -4.48
C GLN A 180 -5.46 -2.19 -3.84
N PHE A 181 -5.70 -3.31 -3.19
CA PHE A 181 -6.94 -3.60 -2.49
C PHE A 181 -6.95 -3.03 -1.06
N HIS A 182 -8.10 -3.13 -0.39
CA HIS A 182 -8.32 -2.58 0.95
C HIS A 182 -8.26 -3.70 2.00
N PRO A 183 -7.12 -3.87 2.72
CA PRO A 183 -6.99 -4.89 3.76
C PRO A 183 -7.87 -4.61 4.99
N GLU A 184 -8.28 -3.35 5.20
CA GLU A 184 -9.14 -2.92 6.29
C GLU A 184 -10.63 -3.21 6.05
N SER A 185 -10.99 -3.59 4.82
CA SER A 185 -12.38 -3.92 4.48
C SER A 185 -12.79 -5.26 5.09
N VAL A 186 -14.00 -5.31 5.63
CA VAL A 186 -14.59 -6.51 6.23
C VAL A 186 -14.71 -7.68 5.24
N LEU A 187 -14.80 -7.40 3.95
CA LEU A 187 -14.89 -8.40 2.88
C LEU A 187 -13.50 -8.83 2.34
N THR A 188 -12.42 -8.32 2.91
CA THR A 188 -11.07 -8.77 2.57
C THR A 188 -10.62 -9.86 3.53
N ASP A 189 -10.36 -11.05 2.98
CA ASP A 189 -9.82 -12.17 3.77
C ASP A 189 -8.43 -11.82 4.29
N HIS A 190 -8.11 -12.25 5.52
CA HIS A 190 -6.77 -12.12 6.10
C HIS A 190 -6.19 -10.69 6.16
N GLY A 191 -7.02 -9.64 6.05
CA GLY A 191 -6.53 -8.25 6.07
C GLY A 191 -5.76 -7.89 7.33
N LYS A 192 -6.23 -8.31 8.53
CA LYS A 192 -5.49 -8.13 9.79
C LYS A 192 -4.15 -8.87 9.79
N GLN A 193 -4.07 -10.07 9.21
CA GLN A 193 -2.82 -10.81 9.12
C GLN A 193 -1.82 -10.08 8.23
N LEU A 194 -2.27 -9.49 7.12
CA LEU A 194 -1.44 -8.67 6.24
C LEU A 194 -0.83 -7.48 6.99
N ILE A 195 -1.64 -6.73 7.74
CA ILE A 195 -1.17 -5.62 8.58
C ILE A 195 -0.24 -6.12 9.69
N ALA A 196 -0.53 -7.27 10.32
CA ALA A 196 0.36 -7.87 11.32
C ALA A 196 1.73 -8.26 10.72
N ASN A 197 1.76 -8.73 9.46
CA ASN A 197 3.02 -9.02 8.77
C ASN A 197 3.81 -7.75 8.49
N PHE A 198 3.15 -6.66 8.07
CA PHE A 198 3.78 -5.35 7.92
C PHE A 198 4.39 -4.86 9.25
N LEU A 199 3.65 -4.95 10.34
CA LEU A 199 4.12 -4.52 11.67
C LEU A 199 5.33 -5.31 12.20
N LYS A 200 5.65 -6.48 11.65
CA LYS A 200 6.83 -7.28 11.99
C LYS A 200 8.08 -6.92 11.19
N GLN A 201 7.95 -6.13 10.12
CA GLN A 201 9.10 -5.69 9.32
C GLN A 201 9.99 -4.75 10.15
N LYS A 202 11.32 -4.84 9.90
CA LYS A 202 12.35 -4.07 10.61
C LYS A 202 13.27 -3.39 9.61
#